data_2f1125efd827290eea65174e83698290
#
_entry.id   2f1125efd827290eea65174e83698290
#
_cell.length_a   1.000
_cell.length_b   1.000
_cell.length_c   1.000
_cell.angle_alpha   90.00
_cell.angle_beta   90.00
_cell.angle_gamma   90.00
#
_symmetry.space_group_name_H-M   'P 1'
#
loop_
_entity.id
_entity.type
_entity.pdbx_description
1 polymer ?
#
loop_
_entity_poly.entity_id
_entity_poly.type
_entity_poly.pdbx_seq_one_letter_code
_entity_poly.pdbx_strand_id
1 'polypeptide(L)'
;KAGQLSLMEDLGLPYPKARVIHRPAQAAEASEGLRFPVVVKPNIGGSGAGVKRFDHISQLRAAAALPAGDPDALTFGLDSVALVQEFIPAKDKHIVRVEVLNGKYLYAIKVHITGETFDLCPADICRTSSGVDLNRAACAIDAPKSGITVEPFQPTPEVIADVERIMAASGIDIGGVEYMVDERDDVRYYYDNNALSNFVADGKNVIGFDPFEKLVDWLESEAAQANALRPQTPQGELTGVR
;
A
#
# COMPACT_ATOMS: atom_id res chain seq x y z
N LYS A 1 -7.57 2.92 -4.44
CA LYS A 1 -8.18 2.37 -3.21
C LYS A 1 -9.61 1.89 -3.46
N ALA A 2 -10.46 2.65 -4.18
CA ALA A 2 -11.81 2.18 -4.52
C ALA A 2 -11.78 0.85 -5.30
N GLY A 3 -10.91 0.72 -6.30
CA GLY A 3 -10.74 -0.53 -7.04
C GLY A 3 -10.25 -1.70 -6.17
N GLN A 4 -9.48 -1.42 -5.13
CA GLN A 4 -9.05 -2.47 -4.19
C GLN A 4 -10.22 -3.07 -3.39
N LEU A 5 -11.25 -2.27 -3.08
CA LEU A 5 -12.44 -2.78 -2.40
C LEU A 5 -13.16 -3.82 -3.26
N SER A 6 -13.44 -3.48 -4.53
CA SER A 6 -14.09 -4.42 -5.46
C SER A 6 -13.24 -5.67 -5.65
N LEU A 7 -11.93 -5.52 -5.77
CA LEU A 7 -11.01 -6.66 -5.89
C LEU A 7 -11.10 -7.62 -4.70
N MET A 8 -11.08 -7.10 -3.47
CA MET A 8 -11.17 -7.94 -2.28
C MET A 8 -12.54 -8.61 -2.17
N GLU A 9 -13.61 -7.92 -2.54
CA GLU A 9 -14.97 -8.46 -2.60
C GLU A 9 -15.07 -9.60 -3.62
N ASP A 10 -14.56 -9.41 -4.83
CA ASP A 10 -14.53 -10.43 -5.90
C ASP A 10 -13.73 -11.67 -5.50
N LEU A 11 -12.65 -11.48 -4.74
CA LEU A 11 -11.84 -12.57 -4.21
C LEU A 11 -12.42 -13.24 -2.97
N GLY A 12 -13.49 -12.70 -2.38
CA GLY A 12 -14.08 -13.17 -1.13
C GLY A 12 -13.15 -13.00 0.08
N LEU A 13 -12.25 -12.00 0.05
CA LEU A 13 -11.29 -11.74 1.12
C LEU A 13 -11.81 -10.64 2.06
N PRO A 14 -11.57 -10.77 3.37
CA PRO A 14 -11.96 -9.74 4.32
C PRO A 14 -11.18 -8.42 4.05
N TYR A 15 -11.91 -7.32 3.97
CA TYR A 15 -11.38 -5.97 3.87
C TYR A 15 -12.19 -5.03 4.77
N PRO A 16 -11.60 -3.91 5.23
CA PRO A 16 -12.35 -2.94 6.03
C PRO A 16 -13.51 -2.38 5.21
N LYS A 17 -14.74 -2.53 5.69
CA LYS A 17 -15.90 -2.03 4.97
C LYS A 17 -15.76 -0.55 4.66
N ALA A 18 -16.04 -0.17 3.42
CA ALA A 18 -15.90 1.21 2.97
C ALA A 18 -16.99 1.59 1.96
N ARG A 19 -17.21 2.89 1.84
CA ARG A 19 -18.06 3.48 0.80
C ARG A 19 -17.36 4.64 0.14
N VAL A 20 -17.51 4.71 -1.18
CA VAL A 20 -16.95 5.79 -2.00
C VAL A 20 -17.85 7.02 -1.92
N ILE A 21 -17.23 8.18 -1.76
CA ILE A 21 -17.91 9.48 -1.77
C ILE A 21 -17.20 10.44 -2.74
N HIS A 22 -17.98 11.33 -3.33
CA HIS A 22 -17.51 12.36 -4.26
C HIS A 22 -17.69 13.79 -3.72
N ARG A 23 -18.39 13.94 -2.59
CA ARG A 23 -18.67 15.22 -1.94
C ARG A 23 -18.71 15.04 -0.42
N PRO A 24 -18.22 16.03 0.35
CA PRO A 24 -18.24 15.96 1.82
C PRO A 24 -19.64 15.65 2.40
N ALA A 25 -20.69 16.24 1.81
CA ALA A 25 -22.07 16.04 2.28
C ALA A 25 -22.53 14.57 2.28
N GLN A 26 -21.90 13.69 1.51
CA GLN A 26 -22.22 12.26 1.45
C GLN A 26 -21.61 11.45 2.61
N ALA A 27 -20.65 12.03 3.35
CA ALA A 27 -19.87 11.27 4.32
C ALA A 27 -20.71 10.68 5.46
N ALA A 28 -21.71 11.42 5.94
CA ALA A 28 -22.57 10.96 7.01
C ALA A 28 -23.44 9.76 6.57
N GLU A 29 -24.08 9.84 5.40
CA GLU A 29 -24.84 8.74 4.81
C GLU A 29 -23.95 7.54 4.50
N ALA A 30 -22.76 7.78 3.92
CA ALA A 30 -21.81 6.73 3.62
C ALA A 30 -21.28 6.00 4.87
N SER A 31 -21.37 6.61 6.05
CA SER A 31 -20.96 5.96 7.31
C SER A 31 -22.07 5.10 7.94
N GLU A 32 -23.29 5.10 7.40
CA GLU A 32 -24.39 4.30 7.94
C GLU A 32 -24.08 2.79 7.86
N GLY A 33 -24.23 2.10 8.99
CA GLY A 33 -23.94 0.68 9.11
C GLY A 33 -22.43 0.32 9.12
N LEU A 34 -21.53 1.29 9.15
CA LEU A 34 -20.12 1.09 9.44
C LEU A 34 -19.86 1.12 10.95
N ARG A 35 -18.89 0.31 11.40
CA ARG A 35 -18.42 0.34 12.79
C ARG A 35 -17.53 1.57 13.01
N PHE A 36 -17.89 2.42 13.97
CA PHE A 36 -16.99 3.50 14.40
C PHE A 36 -15.87 2.96 15.32
N PRO A 37 -14.70 3.57 15.31
CA PRO A 37 -14.27 4.73 14.51
C PRO A 37 -14.28 4.45 13.00
N VAL A 38 -14.43 5.52 12.20
CA VAL A 38 -14.22 5.46 10.75
C VAL A 38 -13.06 6.37 10.35
N VAL A 39 -12.47 6.07 9.22
CA VAL A 39 -11.50 6.97 8.57
C VAL A 39 -12.06 7.48 7.26
N VAL A 40 -11.74 8.73 6.93
CA VAL A 40 -11.93 9.26 5.59
C VAL A 40 -10.56 9.41 4.95
N LYS A 41 -10.40 8.80 3.77
CA LYS A 41 -9.12 8.80 3.06
C LYS A 41 -9.31 9.13 1.57
N PRO A 42 -8.41 9.94 0.98
CA PRO A 42 -8.41 10.18 -0.46
C PRO A 42 -8.26 8.87 -1.24
N ASN A 43 -8.95 8.73 -2.36
CA ASN A 43 -8.81 7.55 -3.23
C ASN A 43 -7.41 7.47 -3.82
N ILE A 44 -6.89 8.57 -4.37
CA ILE A 44 -5.53 8.67 -4.88
C ILE A 44 -4.67 9.37 -3.82
N GLY A 45 -3.57 8.73 -3.47
CA GLY A 45 -2.62 9.19 -2.46
C GLY A 45 -1.94 8.03 -1.75
N GLY A 46 -0.85 8.29 -1.06
CA GLY A 46 -0.07 7.32 -0.30
C GLY A 46 0.39 7.88 1.03
N SER A 47 1.12 7.08 1.80
CA SER A 47 1.79 7.49 3.05
C SER A 47 0.86 8.11 4.10
N GLY A 48 -0.40 7.70 4.17
CA GLY A 48 -1.37 8.24 5.13
C GLY A 48 -1.82 9.68 4.85
N ALA A 49 -1.32 10.33 3.81
CA ALA A 49 -1.62 11.73 3.53
C ALA A 49 -3.13 11.97 3.35
N GLY A 50 -3.67 12.90 4.12
CA GLY A 50 -5.09 13.29 4.08
C GLY A 50 -6.04 12.29 4.73
N VAL A 51 -5.54 11.24 5.38
CA VAL A 51 -6.36 10.30 6.16
C VAL A 51 -6.74 10.96 7.49
N LYS A 52 -8.05 10.95 7.80
CA LYS A 52 -8.58 11.48 9.06
C LYS A 52 -9.49 10.48 9.73
N ARG A 53 -9.33 10.30 11.04
CA ARG A 53 -10.14 9.43 11.88
C ARG A 53 -11.25 10.22 12.55
N PHE A 54 -12.41 9.57 12.66
CA PHE A 54 -13.59 10.10 13.34
C PHE A 54 -14.14 9.03 14.28
N ASP A 55 -14.16 9.33 15.57
CA ASP A 55 -14.63 8.38 16.57
C ASP A 55 -16.17 8.35 16.64
N HIS A 56 -16.83 9.43 16.20
CA HIS A 56 -18.28 9.58 16.23
C HIS A 56 -18.80 10.29 14.99
N ILE A 57 -20.04 9.99 14.61
CA ILE A 57 -20.74 10.61 13.48
C ILE A 57 -20.79 12.14 13.56
N SER A 58 -20.86 12.70 14.78
CA SER A 58 -20.87 14.15 14.99
C SER A 58 -19.58 14.83 14.52
N GLN A 59 -18.42 14.22 14.77
CA GLN A 59 -17.13 14.71 14.30
C GLN A 59 -17.06 14.65 12.77
N LEU A 60 -17.51 13.53 12.17
CA LEU A 60 -17.55 13.38 10.72
C LEU A 60 -18.44 14.42 10.05
N ARG A 61 -19.63 14.70 10.62
CA ARG A 61 -20.53 15.75 10.13
C ARG A 61 -19.94 17.14 10.25
N ALA A 62 -19.24 17.43 11.36
CA ALA A 62 -18.57 18.70 11.55
C ALA A 62 -17.49 18.92 10.49
N ALA A 63 -16.61 17.94 10.26
CA ALA A 63 -15.56 18.00 9.24
C ALA A 63 -16.12 18.12 7.83
N ALA A 64 -17.25 17.45 7.54
CA ALA A 64 -17.92 17.51 6.24
C ALA A 64 -18.57 18.86 5.95
N ALA A 65 -18.85 19.67 6.97
CA ALA A 65 -19.44 21.00 6.85
C ALA A 65 -18.38 22.11 6.66
N LEU A 66 -17.12 21.82 6.87
CA LEU A 66 -16.01 22.79 6.73
C LEU A 66 -15.76 23.13 5.25
N PRO A 67 -15.30 24.35 4.95
CA PRO A 67 -14.95 24.73 3.59
C PRO A 67 -13.72 23.97 3.10
N ALA A 68 -13.64 23.76 1.79
CA ALA A 68 -12.47 23.16 1.16
C ALA A 68 -11.20 23.96 1.46
N GLY A 69 -10.13 23.29 1.88
CA GLY A 69 -8.86 23.91 2.27
C GLY A 69 -8.73 24.17 3.77
N ASP A 70 -9.80 24.00 4.53
CA ASP A 70 -9.68 23.98 5.98
C ASP A 70 -8.88 22.74 6.43
N PRO A 71 -7.90 22.88 7.36
CA PRO A 71 -7.07 21.75 7.78
C PRO A 71 -7.88 20.60 8.40
N ASP A 72 -9.05 20.89 8.98
CA ASP A 72 -9.92 19.90 9.59
C ASP A 72 -11.01 19.37 8.65
N ALA A 73 -11.17 19.95 7.45
CA ALA A 73 -12.11 19.47 6.45
C ALA A 73 -11.73 18.09 5.90
N LEU A 74 -12.70 17.38 5.31
CA LEU A 74 -12.44 16.11 4.62
C LEU A 74 -11.53 16.34 3.41
N THR A 75 -10.54 15.46 3.25
CA THR A 75 -9.59 15.53 2.13
C THR A 75 -10.02 14.59 1.02
N PHE A 76 -10.06 15.11 -0.21
CA PHE A 76 -10.33 14.36 -1.43
C PHE A 76 -9.06 14.27 -2.28
N GLY A 77 -8.92 13.19 -3.04
CA GLY A 77 -7.83 13.03 -3.98
C GLY A 77 -7.97 13.97 -5.20
N LEU A 78 -6.96 13.94 -6.08
CA LEU A 78 -6.98 14.69 -7.35
C LEU A 78 -8.15 14.30 -8.26
N ASP A 79 -8.69 13.11 -8.07
CA ASP A 79 -9.87 12.56 -8.77
C ASP A 79 -11.20 12.99 -8.11
N SER A 80 -11.15 13.85 -7.08
CA SER A 80 -12.31 14.27 -6.31
C SER A 80 -13.07 13.10 -5.66
N VAL A 81 -12.36 12.04 -5.31
CA VAL A 81 -12.91 10.84 -4.68
C VAL A 81 -12.26 10.62 -3.31
N ALA A 82 -13.08 10.25 -2.33
CA ALA A 82 -12.63 9.76 -1.03
C ALA A 82 -13.41 8.51 -0.62
N LEU A 83 -12.92 7.81 0.38
CA LEU A 83 -13.58 6.66 0.98
C LEU A 83 -13.87 6.95 2.45
N VAL A 84 -15.08 6.64 2.88
CA VAL A 84 -15.43 6.48 4.30
C VAL A 84 -15.28 5.01 4.62
N GLN A 85 -14.36 4.66 5.51
CA GLN A 85 -13.97 3.27 5.78
C GLN A 85 -13.93 2.99 7.28
N GLU A 86 -14.32 1.78 7.69
CA GLU A 86 -14.11 1.32 9.07
C GLU A 86 -12.64 1.41 9.45
N PHE A 87 -12.36 2.01 10.60
CA PHE A 87 -11.04 1.93 11.20
C PHE A 87 -10.87 0.58 11.88
N ILE A 88 -9.79 -0.11 11.55
CA ILE A 88 -9.45 -1.39 12.16
C ILE A 88 -8.36 -1.14 13.21
N PRO A 89 -8.64 -1.31 14.50
CA PRO A 89 -7.61 -1.28 15.51
C PRO A 89 -6.73 -2.53 15.38
N ALA A 90 -5.47 -2.31 15.02
CA ALA A 90 -4.54 -3.40 14.77
C ALA A 90 -4.15 -4.10 16.08
N LYS A 91 -4.41 -5.40 16.16
CA LYS A 91 -3.97 -6.25 17.27
C LYS A 91 -2.47 -6.14 17.44
N ASP A 92 -2.01 -6.05 18.71
CA ASP A 92 -0.60 -5.88 19.06
C ASP A 92 0.09 -4.68 18.39
N LYS A 93 -0.69 -3.69 17.92
CA LYS A 93 -0.21 -2.44 17.32
C LYS A 93 0.79 -2.66 16.18
N HIS A 94 0.57 -3.63 15.33
CA HIS A 94 1.38 -3.84 14.14
C HIS A 94 0.51 -4.17 12.92
N ILE A 95 1.06 -3.89 11.77
CA ILE A 95 0.56 -4.39 10.49
C ILE A 95 1.57 -5.37 9.93
N VAL A 96 1.14 -6.20 9.02
CA VAL A 96 2.03 -7.06 8.23
C VAL A 96 2.01 -6.59 6.79
N ARG A 97 3.21 -6.38 6.25
CA ARG A 97 3.43 -6.11 4.84
C ARG A 97 4.10 -7.32 4.20
N VAL A 98 3.47 -7.85 3.16
CA VAL A 98 3.94 -9.01 2.40
C VAL A 98 4.37 -8.54 1.03
N GLU A 99 5.64 -8.69 0.72
CA GLU A 99 6.22 -8.30 -0.55
C GLU A 99 6.24 -9.45 -1.55
N VAL A 100 5.98 -9.10 -2.79
CA VAL A 100 5.83 -10.02 -3.91
C VAL A 100 6.75 -9.60 -5.06
N LEU A 101 7.40 -10.56 -5.66
CA LEU A 101 8.18 -10.40 -6.88
C LEU A 101 7.80 -11.49 -7.87
N ASN A 102 7.59 -11.12 -9.14
CA ASN A 102 7.11 -12.03 -10.17
C ASN A 102 5.81 -12.77 -9.78
N GLY A 103 4.87 -12.04 -9.14
CA GLY A 103 3.63 -12.62 -8.66
C GLY A 103 3.77 -13.64 -7.53
N LYS A 104 4.98 -13.80 -6.95
CA LYS A 104 5.28 -14.79 -5.90
C LYS A 104 5.77 -14.12 -4.63
N TYR A 105 5.41 -14.74 -3.50
CA TYR A 105 5.90 -14.33 -2.19
C TYR A 105 7.42 -14.17 -2.18
N LEU A 106 7.90 -13.03 -1.71
CA LEU A 106 9.32 -12.75 -1.58
C LEU A 106 9.74 -12.74 -0.10
N TYR A 107 9.12 -11.91 0.70
CA TYR A 107 9.30 -11.84 2.16
C TYR A 107 8.11 -11.12 2.80
N ALA A 108 8.06 -11.14 4.13
CA ALA A 108 7.15 -10.29 4.88
C ALA A 108 7.83 -9.68 6.11
N ILE A 109 7.30 -8.54 6.52
CA ILE A 109 7.72 -7.83 7.73
C ILE A 109 6.50 -7.43 8.55
N LYS A 110 6.66 -7.42 9.87
CA LYS A 110 5.78 -6.66 10.74
C LYS A 110 6.28 -5.23 10.84
N VAL A 111 5.36 -4.30 10.78
CA VAL A 111 5.60 -2.88 10.97
C VAL A 111 4.87 -2.46 12.23
N HIS A 112 5.63 -2.15 13.29
CA HIS A 112 5.07 -1.74 14.57
C HIS A 112 4.68 -0.27 14.54
N ILE A 113 3.46 0.02 14.96
CA ILE A 113 2.89 1.36 15.01
C ILE A 113 3.18 1.94 16.39
N THR A 114 4.06 2.91 16.47
CA THR A 114 4.36 3.64 17.70
C THR A 114 3.78 5.05 17.59
N GLY A 115 2.53 5.26 18.00
CA GLY A 115 1.89 6.55 17.99
C GLY A 115 0.43 6.50 17.57
N GLU A 116 -0.25 7.63 17.66
CA GLU A 116 -1.66 7.80 17.26
C GLU A 116 -1.84 8.15 15.77
N THR A 117 -0.74 8.26 15.02
CA THR A 117 -0.77 8.70 13.62
C THR A 117 -0.89 7.53 12.67
N PHE A 118 -1.71 7.70 11.61
CA PHE A 118 -1.88 6.75 10.52
C PHE A 118 -0.69 6.70 9.56
N ASP A 119 0.35 7.47 9.82
CA ASP A 119 1.53 7.61 8.97
C ASP A 119 2.45 6.41 9.10
N LEU A 120 2.09 5.32 8.41
CA LEU A 120 2.94 4.15 8.23
C LEU A 120 4.12 4.44 7.28
N CYS A 121 4.03 5.54 6.56
CA CYS A 121 5.12 6.15 5.82
C CYS A 121 5.03 7.66 6.03
N PRO A 122 5.59 8.23 7.11
CA PRO A 122 5.54 9.66 7.33
C PRO A 122 6.29 10.36 6.21
N ALA A 123 5.53 10.92 5.25
CA ALA A 123 6.07 11.79 4.21
C ALA A 123 6.80 13.01 4.82
N ASP A 124 6.53 13.31 6.09
CA ASP A 124 7.10 14.42 6.84
C ASP A 124 8.47 14.11 7.45
N ILE A 125 8.97 12.87 7.38
CA ILE A 125 10.25 12.46 7.99
C ILE A 125 11.21 11.87 6.95
N CYS A 126 11.10 12.26 5.71
CA CYS A 126 12.18 12.07 4.75
C CYS A 126 13.28 13.12 5.00
N ARG A 127 13.89 13.05 6.19
CA ARG A 127 15.06 13.84 6.54
C ARG A 127 16.23 12.93 6.77
N THR A 128 17.40 13.35 6.29
CA THR A 128 18.66 12.72 6.70
C THR A 128 18.89 12.93 8.20
N SER A 129 19.75 12.14 8.81
CA SER A 129 20.22 12.36 10.18
C SER A 129 20.85 13.75 10.40
N SER A 130 21.20 14.45 9.32
CA SER A 130 21.68 15.85 9.30
C SER A 130 20.58 16.89 9.10
N GLY A 131 19.30 16.49 9.03
CA GLY A 131 18.15 17.40 8.92
C GLY A 131 17.84 17.90 7.51
N VAL A 132 18.45 17.33 6.47
CA VAL A 132 18.19 17.69 5.07
C VAL A 132 16.93 16.95 4.59
N ASP A 133 15.97 17.67 4.03
CA ASP A 133 14.78 17.09 3.42
C ASP A 133 15.16 16.28 2.18
N LEU A 134 14.76 15.00 2.12
CA LEU A 134 14.97 14.14 0.98
C LEU A 134 13.85 14.35 -0.03
N ASN A 135 14.20 14.48 -1.31
CA ASN A 135 13.23 14.57 -2.39
C ASN A 135 12.39 13.30 -2.46
N ARG A 136 11.09 13.39 -2.79
CA ARG A 136 10.13 12.26 -2.85
C ARG A 136 10.61 11.04 -3.64
N ALA A 137 11.46 11.25 -4.66
CA ALA A 137 12.08 10.18 -5.43
C ALA A 137 13.22 9.45 -4.68
N ALA A 138 13.75 10.07 -3.62
CA ALA A 138 14.82 9.52 -2.78
C ALA A 138 14.32 9.17 -1.37
N CYS A 139 13.01 9.20 -1.14
CA CYS A 139 12.37 8.64 0.05
C CYS A 139 12.37 7.11 0.01
N ALA A 140 13.44 6.54 -0.52
CA ALA A 140 13.83 5.20 -0.16
C ALA A 140 14.15 5.24 1.33
N ILE A 141 13.45 4.61 2.02
CA ILE A 141 13.44 3.86 3.26
C ILE A 141 14.75 3.89 4.11
N ASP A 142 15.77 4.66 3.77
CA ASP A 142 17.09 4.68 4.43
C ASP A 142 17.18 5.58 5.68
N ALA A 143 16.16 6.37 5.97
CA ALA A 143 16.14 7.07 7.24
C ALA A 143 15.50 6.16 8.29
N PRO A 144 16.16 5.89 9.43
CA PRO A 144 15.50 5.27 10.55
C PRO A 144 14.33 6.17 10.94
N LYS A 145 13.12 5.73 10.58
CA LYS A 145 11.89 6.46 10.86
C LYS A 145 11.72 6.43 12.36
N SER A 146 11.86 7.57 13.01
CA SER A 146 11.62 7.65 14.45
C SER A 146 10.20 7.16 14.74
N GLY A 147 10.07 6.08 15.50
CA GLY A 147 8.79 5.54 15.91
C GLY A 147 8.27 4.36 15.08
N ILE A 148 8.94 3.92 14.01
CA ILE A 148 8.58 2.72 13.27
C ILE A 148 9.68 1.66 13.45
N THR A 149 9.30 0.52 14.00
CA THR A 149 10.18 -0.66 14.10
C THR A 149 9.68 -1.72 13.13
N VAL A 150 10.59 -2.32 12.39
CA VAL A 150 10.30 -3.44 11.49
C VAL A 150 11.00 -4.69 11.97
N GLU A 151 10.35 -5.83 11.82
CA GLU A 151 10.92 -7.15 12.11
C GLU A 151 10.53 -8.15 11.01
N PRO A 152 11.40 -9.14 10.72
CA PRO A 152 11.06 -10.18 9.77
C PRO A 152 9.87 -10.98 10.28
N PHE A 153 9.02 -11.42 9.36
CA PHE A 153 7.84 -12.22 9.70
C PHE A 153 7.61 -13.30 8.66
N GLN A 154 7.19 -14.48 9.10
CA GLN A 154 6.78 -15.57 8.21
C GLN A 154 5.25 -15.71 8.26
N PRO A 155 4.52 -15.28 7.21
CA PRO A 155 3.09 -15.49 7.12
C PRO A 155 2.74 -16.98 7.01
N THR A 156 1.50 -17.33 7.36
CA THR A 156 1.00 -18.69 7.11
C THR A 156 0.87 -18.95 5.61
N PRO A 157 0.93 -20.22 5.17
CA PRO A 157 0.74 -20.57 3.75
C PRO A 157 -0.58 -20.03 3.16
N GLU A 158 -1.63 -19.95 3.96
CA GLU A 158 -2.92 -19.36 3.58
C GLU A 158 -2.79 -17.88 3.21
N VAL A 159 -2.11 -17.10 4.05
CA VAL A 159 -1.87 -15.67 3.79
C VAL A 159 -1.04 -15.49 2.52
N ILE A 160 -0.01 -16.31 2.34
CA ILE A 160 0.81 -16.26 1.12
C ILE A 160 -0.05 -16.53 -0.11
N ALA A 161 -0.91 -17.55 -0.06
CA ALA A 161 -1.82 -17.88 -1.16
C ALA A 161 -2.82 -16.75 -1.44
N ASP A 162 -3.38 -16.12 -0.40
CA ASP A 162 -4.28 -14.97 -0.56
C ASP A 162 -3.56 -13.79 -1.22
N VAL A 163 -2.35 -13.47 -0.77
CA VAL A 163 -1.53 -12.39 -1.33
C VAL A 163 -1.19 -12.65 -2.80
N GLU A 164 -0.75 -13.86 -3.14
CA GLU A 164 -0.47 -14.22 -4.55
C GLU A 164 -1.75 -14.14 -5.41
N ARG A 165 -2.92 -14.50 -4.88
CA ARG A 165 -4.22 -14.34 -5.58
C ARG A 165 -4.56 -12.86 -5.80
N ILE A 166 -4.35 -12.01 -4.79
CA ILE A 166 -4.56 -10.55 -4.89
C ILE A 166 -3.68 -9.97 -5.99
N MET A 167 -2.39 -10.33 -6.00
CA MET A 167 -1.43 -9.82 -6.99
C MET A 167 -1.78 -10.28 -8.40
N ALA A 168 -2.10 -11.55 -8.57
CA ALA A 168 -2.52 -12.12 -9.87
C ALA A 168 -3.79 -11.44 -10.40
N ALA A 169 -4.82 -11.26 -9.56
CA ALA A 169 -6.06 -10.61 -9.95
C ALA A 169 -5.89 -9.10 -10.23
N SER A 170 -4.88 -8.47 -9.63
CA SER A 170 -4.51 -7.07 -9.89
C SER A 170 -3.66 -6.89 -11.14
N GLY A 171 -3.09 -7.97 -11.71
CA GLY A 171 -2.09 -7.89 -12.78
C GLY A 171 -0.78 -7.21 -12.33
N ILE A 172 -0.38 -7.43 -11.08
CA ILE A 172 0.81 -6.81 -10.48
C ILE A 172 1.88 -7.88 -10.25
N ASP A 173 3.03 -7.74 -10.90
CA ASP A 173 4.16 -8.65 -10.74
C ASP A 173 5.05 -8.29 -9.55
N ILE A 174 5.16 -6.98 -9.25
CA ILE A 174 5.99 -6.45 -8.17
C ILE A 174 5.13 -5.55 -7.31
N GLY A 175 5.05 -5.83 -6.02
CA GLY A 175 4.29 -4.99 -5.10
C GLY A 175 4.21 -5.57 -3.70
N GLY A 176 3.47 -4.88 -2.84
CA GLY A 176 3.25 -5.31 -1.47
C GLY A 176 1.78 -5.24 -1.09
N VAL A 177 1.32 -6.26 -0.39
CA VAL A 177 -0.02 -6.31 0.20
C VAL A 177 0.10 -6.12 1.71
N GLU A 178 -0.72 -5.23 2.24
CA GLU A 178 -0.76 -4.97 3.67
C GLU A 178 -2.03 -5.54 4.29
N TYR A 179 -1.87 -6.18 5.43
CA TYR A 179 -2.98 -6.64 6.25
C TYR A 179 -2.76 -6.35 7.73
N MET A 180 -3.84 -6.32 8.47
CA MET A 180 -3.85 -6.28 9.91
C MET A 180 -4.89 -7.24 10.48
N VAL A 181 -4.70 -7.66 11.72
CA VAL A 181 -5.69 -8.43 12.47
C VAL A 181 -6.43 -7.44 13.38
N ASP A 182 -7.75 -7.45 13.32
CA ASP A 182 -8.58 -6.59 14.18
C ASP A 182 -8.54 -7.12 15.63
N GLU A 183 -8.21 -6.28 16.60
CA GLU A 183 -8.18 -6.65 18.01
C GLU A 183 -9.54 -7.00 18.60
N ARG A 184 -10.64 -6.62 17.91
CA ARG A 184 -12.03 -6.79 18.38
C ARG A 184 -12.63 -8.15 18.04
N ASP A 185 -12.19 -8.75 16.92
CA ASP A 185 -12.82 -9.98 16.38
C ASP A 185 -11.80 -11.00 15.83
N ASP A 186 -10.50 -10.71 15.93
CA ASP A 186 -9.41 -11.54 15.41
C ASP A 186 -9.47 -11.82 13.89
N VAL A 187 -10.27 -11.03 13.15
CA VAL A 187 -10.37 -11.15 11.70
C VAL A 187 -9.20 -10.44 11.03
N ARG A 188 -8.61 -11.11 10.04
CA ARG A 188 -7.56 -10.53 9.18
C ARG A 188 -8.21 -9.70 8.10
N TYR A 189 -7.82 -8.43 7.97
CA TYR A 189 -8.30 -7.50 6.95
C TYR A 189 -7.17 -7.09 6.03
N TYR A 190 -7.29 -7.38 4.73
CA TYR A 190 -6.40 -6.85 3.69
C TYR A 190 -6.88 -5.45 3.33
N TYR A 191 -6.02 -4.43 3.48
CA TYR A 191 -6.48 -3.04 3.38
C TYR A 191 -5.73 -2.19 2.38
N ASP A 192 -4.54 -2.62 1.94
CA ASP A 192 -3.76 -1.92 0.93
C ASP A 192 -3.01 -2.88 0.03
N ASN A 193 -3.03 -2.60 -1.28
CA ASN A 193 -2.33 -3.32 -2.31
C ASN A 193 -1.55 -2.31 -3.15
N ASN A 194 -0.24 -2.32 -3.01
CA ASN A 194 0.67 -1.35 -3.58
C ASN A 194 1.39 -1.95 -4.78
N ALA A 195 1.14 -1.41 -5.98
CA ALA A 195 1.98 -1.66 -7.15
C ALA A 195 3.30 -0.89 -6.98
N LEU A 196 4.39 -1.48 -7.35
CA LEU A 196 5.76 -1.03 -7.10
C LEU A 196 6.10 -1.02 -5.61
N SER A 197 6.86 -2.00 -5.21
CA SER A 197 7.30 -2.09 -3.83
C SER A 197 8.41 -1.11 -3.51
N ASN A 198 8.27 -0.44 -2.38
CA ASN A 198 9.41 0.13 -1.69
C ASN A 198 9.93 -0.94 -0.73
N PHE A 199 10.82 -1.82 -1.19
CA PHE A 199 11.39 -2.87 -0.38
C PHE A 199 11.99 -2.34 0.92
N VAL A 200 12.05 -3.22 1.93
CA VAL A 200 12.60 -2.86 3.24
C VAL A 200 14.04 -2.38 3.10
N ALA A 201 14.34 -1.25 3.75
CA ALA A 201 15.70 -0.76 3.85
C ALA A 201 16.57 -1.74 4.65
N ASP A 202 17.84 -1.80 4.29
CA ASP A 202 18.79 -2.69 4.93
C ASP A 202 18.33 -4.16 4.97
N GLY A 203 17.81 -4.63 3.81
CA GLY A 203 17.22 -5.95 3.68
C GLY A 203 18.12 -7.06 4.20
N LYS A 204 19.43 -6.98 3.98
CA LYS A 204 20.41 -7.98 4.47
C LYS A 204 20.35 -8.17 5.98
N ASN A 205 20.19 -7.10 6.74
CA ASN A 205 20.11 -7.18 8.20
C ASN A 205 18.69 -7.48 8.70
N VAL A 206 17.64 -7.05 7.99
CA VAL A 206 16.25 -7.26 8.40
C VAL A 206 15.70 -8.62 7.99
N ILE A 207 15.90 -9.00 6.70
CA ILE A 207 15.30 -10.21 6.12
C ILE A 207 16.32 -11.23 5.63
N GLY A 208 17.62 -10.97 5.80
CA GLY A 208 18.70 -11.88 5.47
C GLY A 208 19.21 -11.84 4.02
N PHE A 209 18.61 -11.02 3.16
CA PHE A 209 19.03 -10.84 1.77
C PHE A 209 18.68 -9.43 1.26
N ASP A 210 19.25 -9.06 0.11
CA ASP A 210 18.93 -7.81 -0.57
C ASP A 210 17.81 -8.04 -1.59
N PRO A 211 16.60 -7.49 -1.37
CA PRO A 211 15.49 -7.68 -2.29
C PRO A 211 15.70 -6.98 -3.65
N PHE A 212 16.57 -5.96 -3.72
CA PHE A 212 16.91 -5.31 -4.97
C PHE A 212 17.81 -6.21 -5.86
N GLU A 213 18.72 -7.00 -5.27
CA GLU A 213 19.45 -8.03 -6.01
C GLU A 213 18.46 -9.03 -6.65
N LYS A 214 17.43 -9.46 -5.91
CA LYS A 214 16.39 -10.36 -6.45
C LYS A 214 15.59 -9.73 -7.58
N LEU A 215 15.29 -8.43 -7.48
CA LEU A 215 14.61 -7.68 -8.54
C LEU A 215 15.48 -7.65 -9.81
N VAL A 216 16.76 -7.36 -9.68
CA VAL A 216 17.70 -7.31 -10.84
C VAL A 216 17.79 -8.69 -11.49
N ASP A 217 17.99 -9.76 -10.71
CA ASP A 217 18.05 -11.15 -11.21
C ASP A 217 16.79 -11.49 -12.04
N TRP A 218 15.62 -11.10 -11.54
CA TRP A 218 14.35 -11.35 -12.24
C TRP A 218 14.26 -10.53 -13.53
N LEU A 219 14.55 -9.23 -13.49
CA LEU A 219 14.49 -8.36 -14.67
C LEU A 219 15.48 -8.82 -15.79
N GLU A 220 16.67 -9.28 -15.41
CA GLU A 220 17.63 -9.84 -16.37
C GLU A 220 17.09 -11.13 -17.00
N SER A 221 16.44 -11.99 -16.21
CA SER A 221 15.79 -13.20 -16.71
C SER A 221 14.67 -12.89 -17.71
N GLU A 222 13.79 -11.94 -17.38
CA GLU A 222 12.71 -11.50 -18.27
C GLU A 222 13.24 -10.88 -19.57
N ALA A 223 14.31 -10.07 -19.48
CA ALA A 223 14.95 -9.48 -20.65
C ALA A 223 15.57 -10.54 -21.55
N ALA A 224 16.20 -11.57 -20.97
CA ALA A 224 16.79 -12.68 -21.74
C ALA A 224 15.70 -13.50 -22.46
N GLN A 225 14.59 -13.80 -21.78
CA GLN A 225 13.43 -14.50 -22.37
C GLN A 225 12.81 -13.69 -23.51
N ALA A 226 12.58 -12.38 -23.30
CA ALA A 226 12.02 -11.51 -24.33
C ALA A 226 12.94 -11.43 -25.56
N ASN A 227 14.24 -11.39 -25.39
CA ASN A 227 15.21 -11.40 -26.51
C ASN A 227 15.21 -12.72 -27.26
N ALA A 228 15.07 -13.85 -26.58
CA ALA A 228 14.99 -15.17 -27.20
C ALA A 228 13.72 -15.35 -28.07
N LEU A 229 12.63 -14.66 -27.71
CA LEU A 229 11.38 -14.67 -28.45
C LEU A 229 11.31 -13.70 -29.63
N ARG A 230 12.29 -12.79 -29.78
CA ARG A 230 12.34 -11.86 -30.93
C ARG A 230 12.64 -12.63 -32.20
N PRO A 231 11.83 -12.46 -33.28
CA PRO A 231 12.14 -13.03 -34.59
C PRO A 231 13.53 -12.54 -35.02
N GLN A 232 14.43 -13.45 -35.37
CA GLN A 232 15.70 -13.08 -36.00
C GLN A 232 15.36 -12.45 -37.36
N THR A 233 15.56 -11.15 -37.50
CA THR A 233 15.48 -10.48 -38.80
C THR A 233 16.58 -11.12 -39.67
N PRO A 234 16.26 -11.72 -40.85
CA PRO A 234 17.28 -12.23 -41.73
C PRO A 234 18.28 -11.12 -42.05
N GLN A 235 19.55 -11.34 -41.79
CA GLN A 235 20.59 -10.44 -42.28
C GLN A 235 20.49 -10.46 -43.80
N GLY A 236 19.91 -9.40 -44.40
CA GLY A 236 19.90 -9.23 -45.85
C GLY A 236 21.33 -9.13 -46.31
N GLU A 237 21.76 -10.12 -47.08
CA GLU A 237 22.97 -9.99 -47.90
C GLU A 237 22.86 -8.74 -48.74
N LEU A 238 23.65 -7.73 -48.41
CA LEU A 238 23.92 -6.63 -49.32
C LEU A 238 24.71 -7.21 -50.49
N THR A 239 24.05 -7.84 -51.47
CA THR A 239 24.64 -8.15 -52.74
C THR A 239 24.98 -6.83 -53.42
N GLY A 240 26.27 -6.54 -53.50
CA GLY A 240 26.78 -5.40 -54.17
C GLY A 240 26.34 -5.34 -55.64
N VAL A 241 25.73 -4.24 -56.00
CA VAL A 241 25.54 -3.86 -57.38
C VAL A 241 26.84 -3.18 -57.81
N ARG A 242 27.47 -3.79 -58.80
CA ARG A 242 28.62 -3.22 -59.55
C ARG A 242 28.09 -2.16 -60.55
#